data_a449621c3f35c7e1ea01b2e21825af73
#
_entry.id   a449621c3f35c7e1ea01b2e21825af73
#
_cell.length_a   1.000
_cell.length_b   1.000
_cell.length_c   1.000
_cell.angle_alpha   90.00
_cell.angle_beta   90.00
_cell.angle_gamma   90.00
#
_symmetry.space_group_name_H-M   'P 1'
#
loop_
_entity.id
_entity.type
_entity.pdbx_description
1 polymer ?
#
loop_
_entity_poly.entity_id
_entity_poly.type
_entity_poly.pdbx_seq_one_letter_code
_entity_poly.pdbx_strand_id
1 'polypeptide(L)'
;MIKKLKTRFIVLAMVSLAVLLSVIVAGMNIINYRKVVSDADIRLDALEETSERLLMTPDGAPFGDRDSWFDMEDFFDFIDDDYIGDPDDSPFLGRRGGGHPMTRDEAEESRFFVVALSEDGTVQKMNIERIASIDSAEAEEYAKKAFASGEEAGFIKDFRYSVDNDGSSIRITFLDCGRVLGSFRDFLRASILMSLIGLLAVFFVILYFAGRIVRPVAESYEKQKRFITDAGHEIKTPLAIIKANIDLMDMELDKKRIDRSELRENLGDIDDQVNRLTGLTNDLVYLSRMEEADSSLVMTEVPLSDIVAETAASFEPLAEEQGKAIATDIEPMVSVQGSTKELEKLLSIILDNAIKYSIPPRVIDCGEEEDGMPAPPVINVALRREGKDALIEVRNETEAEFTNEQLSHVFERFYRMDSSRNSQTGGHGIGLSMANAIVNAHGGRISARTGSGHDFIVTAVIPLQ
;
A
#
# COMPACT_ATOMS: atom_id res chain seq x y z
N MET A 1 -18.27 -0.98 1.62
CA MET A 1 -17.29 0.13 1.62
C MET A 1 -15.88 -0.35 1.25
N ILE A 2 -15.35 -1.38 1.88
CA ILE A 2 -14.01 -1.97 1.69
C ILE A 2 -13.72 -2.38 0.24
N LYS A 3 -14.65 -3.11 -0.42
CA LYS A 3 -14.50 -3.51 -1.84
C LYS A 3 -14.33 -2.29 -2.76
N LYS A 4 -15.09 -1.20 -2.53
CA LYS A 4 -14.97 0.04 -3.31
C LYS A 4 -13.63 0.74 -3.07
N LEU A 5 -13.12 0.76 -1.83
CA LEU A 5 -11.83 1.35 -1.50
C LEU A 5 -10.68 0.58 -2.16
N LYS A 6 -10.69 -0.76 -2.06
CA LYS A 6 -9.73 -1.64 -2.72
C LYS A 6 -9.70 -1.41 -4.24
N THR A 7 -10.87 -1.39 -4.88
CA THR A 7 -10.96 -1.16 -6.32
C THR A 7 -10.44 0.23 -6.71
N ARG A 8 -10.80 1.29 -5.97
CA ARG A 8 -10.31 2.66 -6.24
C ARG A 8 -8.80 2.75 -6.10
N PHE A 9 -8.22 2.12 -5.07
CA PHE A 9 -6.77 2.07 -4.87
C PHE A 9 -6.06 1.39 -6.05
N ILE A 10 -6.55 0.20 -6.47
CA ILE A 10 -5.99 -0.55 -7.61
C ILE A 10 -6.08 0.28 -8.89
N VAL A 11 -7.25 0.86 -9.18
CA VAL A 11 -7.46 1.67 -10.40
C VAL A 11 -6.53 2.89 -10.39
N LEU A 12 -6.44 3.63 -9.28
CA LEU A 12 -5.58 4.80 -9.19
C LEU A 12 -4.10 4.46 -9.39
N ALA A 13 -3.62 3.40 -8.72
CA ALA A 13 -2.25 2.93 -8.86
C ALA A 13 -1.94 2.46 -10.29
N MET A 14 -2.85 1.73 -10.93
CA MET A 14 -2.67 1.26 -12.29
C MET A 14 -2.71 2.39 -13.32
N VAL A 15 -3.62 3.36 -13.17
CA VAL A 15 -3.70 4.53 -14.07
C VAL A 15 -2.43 5.37 -13.96
N SER A 16 -1.95 5.67 -12.75
CA SER A 16 -0.73 6.45 -12.57
C SER A 16 0.49 5.76 -13.17
N LEU A 17 0.61 4.44 -12.99
CA LEU A 17 1.70 3.66 -13.57
C LEU A 17 1.61 3.59 -15.09
N ALA A 18 0.41 3.39 -15.65
CA ALA A 18 0.18 3.35 -17.09
C ALA A 18 0.54 4.69 -17.76
N VAL A 19 0.18 5.81 -17.15
CA VAL A 19 0.56 7.16 -17.64
C VAL A 19 2.08 7.34 -17.60
N LEU A 20 2.73 6.99 -16.50
CA LEU A 20 4.18 7.10 -16.36
C LEU A 20 4.92 6.26 -17.42
N LEU A 21 4.54 4.98 -17.58
CA LEU A 21 5.12 4.09 -18.59
C LEU A 21 4.87 4.62 -20.02
N SER A 22 3.67 5.13 -20.30
CA SER A 22 3.35 5.70 -21.63
C SER A 22 4.24 6.89 -21.95
N VAL A 23 4.51 7.79 -20.98
CA VAL A 23 5.40 8.94 -21.17
C VAL A 23 6.84 8.48 -21.43
N ILE A 24 7.33 7.48 -20.67
CA ILE A 24 8.69 6.95 -20.83
C ILE A 24 8.85 6.29 -22.21
N VAL A 25 7.92 5.41 -22.58
CA VAL A 25 7.95 4.69 -23.87
C VAL A 25 7.85 5.67 -25.04
N ALA A 26 6.93 6.64 -24.97
CA ALA A 26 6.80 7.67 -26.00
C ALA A 26 8.08 8.52 -26.11
N GLY A 27 8.62 8.98 -25.01
CA GLY A 27 9.86 9.77 -25.00
C GLY A 27 11.03 9.02 -25.60
N MET A 28 11.24 7.76 -25.21
CA MET A 28 12.32 6.92 -25.72
C MET A 28 12.18 6.64 -27.24
N ASN A 29 10.96 6.37 -27.69
CA ASN A 29 10.72 6.14 -29.13
C ASN A 29 10.85 7.43 -29.96
N ILE A 30 10.44 8.59 -29.43
CA ILE A 30 10.64 9.90 -30.10
C ILE A 30 12.14 10.21 -30.23
N ILE A 31 12.92 10.00 -29.16
CA ILE A 31 14.36 10.21 -29.18
C ILE A 31 15.03 9.27 -30.19
N ASN A 32 14.67 7.98 -30.18
CA ASN A 32 15.21 7.00 -31.10
C ASN A 32 14.84 7.33 -32.56
N TYR A 33 13.59 7.73 -32.83
CA TYR A 33 13.17 8.17 -34.16
C TYR A 33 13.95 9.38 -34.66
N ARG A 34 14.11 10.42 -33.80
CA ARG A 34 14.91 11.61 -34.13
C ARG A 34 16.35 11.25 -34.45
N LYS A 35 16.94 10.29 -33.73
CA LYS A 35 18.28 9.81 -34.01
C LYS A 35 18.35 9.16 -35.38
N VAL A 36 17.41 8.27 -35.73
CA VAL A 36 17.33 7.63 -37.05
C VAL A 36 17.23 8.65 -38.17
N VAL A 37 16.42 9.69 -37.99
CA VAL A 37 16.29 10.78 -38.99
C VAL A 37 17.61 11.57 -39.11
N SER A 38 18.19 11.96 -37.99
CA SER A 38 19.44 12.73 -37.98
C SER A 38 20.62 11.95 -38.58
N ASP A 39 20.74 10.66 -38.26
CA ASP A 39 21.80 9.80 -38.84
C ASP A 39 21.60 9.63 -40.37
N ALA A 40 20.35 9.58 -40.85
CA ALA A 40 20.04 9.50 -42.28
C ALA A 40 20.37 10.84 -42.99
N ASP A 41 20.07 11.98 -42.37
CA ASP A 41 20.37 13.30 -42.93
C ASP A 41 21.88 13.52 -43.07
N ILE A 42 22.66 13.17 -42.03
CA ILE A 42 24.14 13.24 -42.07
C ILE A 42 24.71 12.38 -43.19
N ARG A 43 24.16 11.19 -43.40
CA ARG A 43 24.58 10.30 -44.51
C ARG A 43 24.20 10.86 -45.87
N LEU A 44 23.02 11.48 -46.03
CA LEU A 44 22.61 12.12 -47.24
C LEU A 44 23.50 13.31 -47.58
N ASP A 45 23.79 14.19 -46.64
CA ASP A 45 24.71 15.33 -46.84
C ASP A 45 26.08 14.87 -47.33
N ALA A 46 26.63 13.79 -46.75
CA ALA A 46 27.91 13.20 -47.21
C ALA A 46 27.84 12.57 -48.63
N LEU A 47 26.67 12.14 -49.05
CA LEU A 47 26.47 11.54 -50.38
C LEU A 47 26.18 12.60 -51.47
N GLU A 48 25.81 13.84 -51.13
CA GLU A 48 25.51 14.91 -52.12
C GLU A 48 26.68 15.20 -53.05
N GLU A 49 27.88 15.34 -52.48
CA GLU A 49 29.09 15.54 -53.30
C GLU A 49 29.40 14.38 -54.21
N THR A 50 29.22 13.16 -53.72
CA THR A 50 29.38 11.93 -54.51
C THR A 50 28.30 11.81 -55.59
N SER A 51 27.07 12.24 -55.32
CA SER A 51 25.94 12.19 -56.23
C SER A 51 26.15 13.07 -57.47
N GLU A 52 26.79 14.19 -57.33
CA GLU A 52 27.12 15.10 -58.43
C GLU A 52 28.07 14.43 -59.44
N ARG A 53 29.11 13.75 -58.97
CA ARG A 53 30.07 13.03 -59.78
C ARG A 53 29.46 11.82 -60.51
N LEU A 54 28.57 11.11 -59.86
CA LEU A 54 27.89 9.94 -60.43
C LEU A 54 26.93 10.27 -61.60
N LEU A 55 26.49 11.53 -61.67
CA LEU A 55 25.66 12.02 -62.78
C LEU A 55 26.49 12.70 -63.88
N MET A 56 27.74 13.10 -63.62
CA MET A 56 28.66 13.66 -64.61
C MET A 56 29.40 12.51 -65.31
N THR A 57 28.82 11.95 -66.34
CA THR A 57 29.59 11.14 -67.29
C THR A 57 30.32 12.02 -68.29
N PRO A 58 31.61 11.78 -68.60
CA PRO A 58 32.29 12.48 -69.66
C PRO A 58 31.61 12.15 -70.98
N ASP A 59 31.27 13.17 -71.74
CA ASP A 59 30.81 13.22 -73.15
C ASP A 59 30.19 11.95 -73.74
N GLY A 60 28.84 11.83 -73.69
CA GLY A 60 28.08 11.25 -74.82
C GLY A 60 28.12 9.75 -75.03
N ALA A 61 28.70 8.94 -74.13
CA ALA A 61 28.65 7.48 -74.29
C ALA A 61 27.35 6.94 -73.69
N PRO A 62 26.62 6.06 -74.50
CA PRO A 62 25.45 5.37 -73.92
C PRO A 62 25.90 4.43 -72.80
N PHE A 63 25.15 4.44 -71.70
CA PHE A 63 25.28 3.45 -70.61
C PHE A 63 25.25 2.02 -71.23
N GLY A 64 26.43 1.40 -71.36
CA GLY A 64 26.44 0.06 -72.00
C GLY A 64 27.78 -0.62 -72.18
N ASP A 65 28.91 -0.03 -71.89
CA ASP A 65 30.17 -0.74 -72.06
C ASP A 65 30.90 -0.88 -70.68
N ARG A 66 31.07 -2.10 -70.33
CA ARG A 66 31.48 -2.56 -68.93
C ARG A 66 32.93 -2.34 -68.63
N ASP A 67 33.74 -1.75 -69.49
CA ASP A 67 35.22 -1.73 -69.39
C ASP A 67 35.79 -0.34 -69.10
N SER A 68 35.03 0.70 -68.89
CA SER A 68 35.56 1.98 -68.43
C SER A 68 35.05 2.34 -66.97
N TRP A 69 35.39 1.50 -66.07
CA TRP A 69 35.15 1.76 -64.65
C TRP A 69 36.13 2.84 -64.18
N PHE A 70 35.60 3.95 -63.77
CA PHE A 70 36.29 4.87 -62.91
C PHE A 70 36.67 4.09 -61.64
N ASP A 71 37.96 3.86 -61.44
CA ASP A 71 38.47 3.04 -60.35
C ASP A 71 38.09 3.73 -59.03
N MET A 72 37.27 3.08 -58.22
CA MET A 72 36.80 3.62 -56.95
C MET A 72 37.98 3.81 -55.96
N GLU A 73 39.10 3.15 -56.21
CA GLU A 73 40.33 3.35 -55.46
C GLU A 73 40.89 4.75 -55.69
N ASP A 74 40.87 5.30 -56.92
CA ASP A 74 41.31 6.68 -57.20
C ASP A 74 40.41 7.76 -56.54
N PHE A 75 39.14 7.47 -56.33
CA PHE A 75 38.25 8.39 -55.63
C PHE A 75 38.50 8.45 -54.14
N PHE A 76 38.84 7.34 -53.52
CA PHE A 76 39.07 7.28 -52.10
C PHE A 76 40.51 7.70 -51.74
N ASP A 77 41.49 7.50 -52.60
CA ASP A 77 42.86 8.04 -52.44
C ASP A 77 42.86 9.56 -52.49
N PHE A 78 41.95 10.19 -53.27
CA PHE A 78 41.79 11.65 -53.27
C PHE A 78 41.19 12.20 -51.94
N ILE A 79 40.35 11.43 -51.26
CA ILE A 79 39.79 11.83 -49.97
C ILE A 79 40.81 11.70 -48.86
N ASP A 80 41.74 10.71 -48.95
CA ASP A 80 42.77 10.48 -47.92
C ASP A 80 43.93 11.49 -48.00
N ASP A 81 44.29 12.00 -49.19
CA ASP A 81 45.41 12.90 -49.39
C ASP A 81 45.11 14.38 -48.97
N ASP A 82 43.86 14.81 -49.02
CA ASP A 82 43.48 16.20 -48.65
C ASP A 82 43.08 16.35 -47.14
N TYR A 83 43.08 15.27 -46.36
CA TYR A 83 42.57 15.32 -44.97
C TYR A 83 43.64 15.14 -43.89
N ILE A 84 44.93 15.47 -44.19
CA ILE A 84 45.98 15.64 -43.15
C ILE A 84 46.14 17.16 -42.88
N GLY A 85 45.04 17.82 -42.54
CA GLY A 85 44.99 19.15 -41.97
C GLY A 85 44.47 19.11 -40.56
N ASP A 86 44.99 20.00 -39.72
CA ASP A 86 44.64 20.22 -38.31
C ASP A 86 43.17 20.03 -38.03
N PRO A 87 42.73 19.26 -37.01
CA PRO A 87 41.31 19.06 -36.70
C PRO A 87 40.47 20.33 -36.46
N ASP A 88 41.13 21.46 -36.24
CA ASP A 88 40.50 22.74 -35.97
C ASP A 88 40.26 23.58 -37.25
N ASP A 89 40.77 23.22 -38.45
CA ASP A 89 40.63 23.99 -39.73
C ASP A 89 39.71 23.32 -40.73
N SER A 90 38.82 22.45 -40.35
CA SER A 90 37.89 21.80 -41.24
C SER A 90 36.76 22.73 -41.67
N PRO A 91 36.62 23.13 -42.95
CA PRO A 91 35.53 23.97 -43.47
C PRO A 91 34.15 23.29 -43.34
N PHE A 92 34.11 22.01 -43.00
CA PHE A 92 32.91 21.20 -42.87
C PHE A 92 32.16 21.29 -41.53
N LEU A 93 32.72 21.96 -40.51
CA LEU A 93 32.09 22.11 -39.19
C LEU A 93 31.04 23.20 -39.09
N GLY A 94 30.60 23.80 -40.18
CA GLY A 94 29.72 24.94 -40.23
C GLY A 94 28.22 24.74 -40.44
N ARG A 95 27.72 23.54 -40.66
CA ARG A 95 26.27 23.31 -40.86
C ARG A 95 25.74 22.03 -40.25
N ARG A 96 25.02 22.23 -39.13
CA ARG A 96 24.03 21.33 -38.51
C ARG A 96 24.46 19.96 -37.97
N GLY A 97 24.71 19.88 -36.67
CA GLY A 97 24.55 18.70 -35.85
C GLY A 97 25.79 17.82 -35.75
N GLY A 98 26.37 17.74 -34.54
CA GLY A 98 27.54 16.93 -34.18
C GLY A 98 27.36 15.42 -34.44
N GLY A 99 27.53 14.97 -35.65
CA GLY A 99 27.65 13.60 -36.09
C GLY A 99 29.09 13.25 -36.38
N HIS A 100 29.51 12.03 -36.12
CA HIS A 100 30.80 11.52 -36.58
C HIS A 100 30.86 11.60 -38.12
N PRO A 101 32.00 12.00 -38.72
CA PRO A 101 32.16 11.96 -40.15
C PRO A 101 31.96 10.51 -40.64
N MET A 102 31.29 10.39 -41.78
CA MET A 102 31.03 9.08 -42.43
C MET A 102 32.34 8.40 -42.77
N THR A 103 32.52 7.18 -42.34
CA THR A 103 33.72 6.41 -42.72
C THR A 103 33.61 5.89 -44.13
N ARG A 104 34.76 5.62 -44.76
CA ARG A 104 34.84 5.06 -46.14
C ARG A 104 33.98 3.79 -46.27
N ASP A 105 34.05 2.91 -45.32
CA ASP A 105 33.28 1.64 -45.28
C ASP A 105 31.77 1.91 -45.23
N GLU A 106 31.34 2.92 -44.47
CA GLU A 106 29.92 3.31 -44.38
C GLU A 106 29.37 3.92 -45.68
N ALA A 107 30.21 4.63 -46.41
CA ALA A 107 29.85 5.19 -47.73
C ALA A 107 29.73 4.05 -48.81
N GLU A 108 30.65 3.06 -48.77
CA GLU A 108 30.61 1.91 -49.65
C GLU A 108 29.40 0.99 -49.37
N GLU A 109 28.99 0.83 -48.13
CA GLU A 109 27.84 0.03 -47.72
C GLU A 109 26.48 0.74 -47.94
N SER A 110 26.51 2.06 -48.20
CA SER A 110 25.28 2.84 -48.33
C SER A 110 24.55 2.52 -49.63
N ARG A 111 23.31 2.09 -49.51
CA ARG A 111 22.41 1.86 -50.65
C ARG A 111 21.68 3.14 -50.95
N PHE A 112 21.98 3.76 -52.07
CA PHE A 112 21.37 4.99 -52.50
C PHE A 112 21.17 5.02 -54.00
N PHE A 113 20.31 5.91 -54.48
CA PHE A 113 20.16 6.23 -55.90
C PHE A 113 19.92 7.73 -56.06
N VAL A 114 20.23 8.20 -57.28
CA VAL A 114 20.15 9.63 -57.59
C VAL A 114 19.33 9.81 -58.88
N VAL A 115 18.46 10.82 -58.88
CA VAL A 115 17.65 11.20 -60.02
C VAL A 115 17.80 12.68 -60.26
N ALA A 116 18.19 13.07 -61.45
CA ALA A 116 18.21 14.44 -61.88
C ALA A 116 16.94 14.76 -62.68
N LEU A 117 16.26 15.82 -62.29
CA LEU A 117 15.04 16.33 -62.94
C LEU A 117 15.33 17.68 -63.59
N SER A 118 14.61 17.95 -64.64
CA SER A 118 14.51 19.31 -65.20
C SER A 118 13.59 20.18 -64.31
N GLU A 119 13.60 21.50 -64.52
CA GLU A 119 12.69 22.44 -63.81
C GLU A 119 11.20 22.10 -64.02
N ASP A 120 10.84 21.41 -65.11
CA ASP A 120 9.49 20.96 -65.38
C ASP A 120 9.13 19.62 -64.73
N GLY A 121 10.05 19.00 -63.96
CA GLY A 121 9.86 17.74 -63.26
C GLY A 121 10.06 16.50 -64.15
N THR A 122 10.59 16.65 -65.35
CA THR A 122 10.94 15.51 -66.24
C THR A 122 12.29 14.91 -65.83
N VAL A 123 12.42 13.58 -65.83
CA VAL A 123 13.68 12.91 -65.52
C VAL A 123 14.68 13.09 -66.64
N GLN A 124 15.84 13.69 -66.36
CA GLN A 124 16.94 13.86 -67.26
C GLN A 124 17.95 12.72 -67.19
N LYS A 125 18.35 12.39 -65.99
CA LYS A 125 19.33 11.32 -65.71
C LYS A 125 18.93 10.59 -64.43
N MET A 126 19.32 9.34 -64.29
CA MET A 126 19.22 8.58 -63.05
C MET A 126 20.35 7.58 -62.92
N ASN A 127 20.77 7.35 -61.68
CA ASN A 127 21.72 6.29 -61.35
C ASN A 127 21.12 5.44 -60.22
N ILE A 128 20.83 4.15 -60.52
CA ILE A 128 20.25 3.18 -59.59
C ILE A 128 21.17 1.94 -59.40
N GLU A 129 22.44 1.99 -59.83
CA GLU A 129 23.35 0.85 -59.82
C GLU A 129 23.66 0.34 -58.41
N ARG A 130 23.62 1.21 -57.40
CA ARG A 130 23.92 0.87 -56.04
C ARG A 130 22.74 0.32 -55.24
N ILE A 131 21.59 0.13 -55.88
CA ILE A 131 20.41 -0.40 -55.21
C ILE A 131 19.69 -1.42 -56.12
N ALA A 132 19.65 -2.66 -55.62
CA ALA A 132 18.99 -3.76 -56.34
C ALA A 132 17.49 -3.89 -56.02
N SER A 133 16.97 -3.12 -55.04
CA SER A 133 15.60 -3.23 -54.55
C SER A 133 14.61 -2.31 -55.27
N ILE A 134 15.05 -1.51 -56.24
CA ILE A 134 14.22 -0.56 -56.94
C ILE A 134 14.52 -0.62 -58.45
N ASP A 135 13.50 -0.51 -59.29
CA ASP A 135 13.65 -0.41 -60.73
C ASP A 135 13.56 1.07 -61.19
N SER A 136 13.89 1.31 -62.47
CA SER A 136 13.88 2.64 -63.05
C SER A 136 12.51 3.32 -63.01
N ALA A 137 11.43 2.55 -63.12
CA ALA A 137 10.07 3.10 -63.07
C ALA A 137 9.67 3.53 -61.65
N GLU A 138 10.04 2.74 -60.63
CA GLU A 138 9.82 3.10 -59.23
C GLU A 138 10.69 4.29 -58.80
N ALA A 139 11.96 4.36 -59.26
CA ALA A 139 12.85 5.50 -58.97
C ALA A 139 12.30 6.80 -59.57
N GLU A 140 11.78 6.76 -60.81
CA GLU A 140 11.10 7.91 -61.43
C GLU A 140 9.84 8.31 -60.67
N GLU A 141 9.02 7.35 -60.19
CA GLU A 141 7.82 7.63 -59.41
C GLU A 141 8.17 8.32 -58.07
N TYR A 142 9.23 7.87 -57.40
CA TYR A 142 9.67 8.45 -56.13
C TYR A 142 10.25 9.84 -56.36
N ALA A 143 11.05 10.07 -57.39
CA ALA A 143 11.58 11.36 -57.75
C ALA A 143 10.46 12.39 -58.01
N LYS A 144 9.44 11.99 -58.79
CA LYS A 144 8.28 12.84 -59.05
C LYS A 144 7.48 13.17 -57.79
N LYS A 145 7.34 12.19 -56.88
CA LYS A 145 6.69 12.44 -55.57
C LYS A 145 7.48 13.38 -54.66
N ALA A 146 8.81 13.22 -54.61
CA ALA A 146 9.68 14.11 -53.85
C ALA A 146 9.61 15.54 -54.39
N PHE A 147 9.70 15.70 -55.75
CA PHE A 147 9.57 16.97 -56.40
C PHE A 147 8.20 17.62 -56.16
N ALA A 148 7.11 16.87 -56.28
CA ALA A 148 5.75 17.35 -56.05
C ALA A 148 5.48 17.74 -54.57
N SER A 149 6.21 17.23 -53.58
CA SER A 149 6.08 17.60 -52.19
C SER A 149 6.55 19.04 -51.91
N GLY A 150 7.50 19.55 -52.68
CA GLY A 150 8.11 20.86 -52.44
C GLY A 150 8.98 20.93 -51.18
N GLU A 151 9.25 19.79 -50.53
CA GLU A 151 10.10 19.75 -49.34
C GLU A 151 11.56 19.47 -49.72
N GLU A 152 12.53 20.15 -49.10
CA GLU A 152 13.95 19.94 -49.33
C GLU A 152 14.44 18.58 -48.87
N ALA A 153 13.78 17.96 -47.91
CA ALA A 153 14.11 16.61 -47.42
C ALA A 153 12.88 15.93 -46.82
N GLY A 154 12.75 14.62 -47.01
CA GLY A 154 11.59 13.87 -46.52
C GLY A 154 11.78 12.37 -46.57
N PHE A 155 10.70 11.63 -46.31
CA PHE A 155 10.65 10.19 -46.50
C PHE A 155 9.64 9.79 -47.55
N ILE A 156 10.04 8.93 -48.47
CA ILE A 156 9.14 8.23 -49.38
C ILE A 156 9.29 6.73 -49.11
N LYS A 157 8.28 6.11 -48.50
CA LYS A 157 8.35 4.75 -47.97
C LYS A 157 9.54 4.61 -46.99
N ASP A 158 10.48 3.72 -47.33
CA ASP A 158 11.68 3.45 -46.52
C ASP A 158 12.91 4.25 -46.99
N PHE A 159 12.73 5.20 -47.93
CA PHE A 159 13.80 6.04 -48.47
C PHE A 159 13.76 7.42 -47.88
N ARG A 160 14.88 7.88 -47.30
CA ARG A 160 15.12 9.30 -46.94
C ARG A 160 15.62 10.00 -48.22
N TYR A 161 15.08 11.17 -48.56
CA TYR A 161 15.55 11.94 -49.72
C TYR A 161 15.96 13.34 -49.33
N SER A 162 16.90 13.88 -50.11
CA SER A 162 17.30 15.29 -50.11
C SER A 162 17.19 15.83 -51.53
N VAL A 163 16.73 17.07 -51.66
CA VAL A 163 16.59 17.80 -52.93
C VAL A 163 17.60 18.89 -52.99
N ASP A 164 18.54 18.84 -53.92
CA ASP A 164 19.51 19.85 -54.22
C ASP A 164 19.16 20.54 -55.54
N ASN A 165 19.12 21.86 -55.54
CA ASN A 165 18.79 22.66 -56.72
C ASN A 165 19.95 23.62 -57.05
N ASP A 166 20.73 23.28 -58.07
CA ASP A 166 21.87 24.08 -58.54
C ASP A 166 21.49 25.18 -59.57
N GLY A 167 20.18 25.38 -59.83
CA GLY A 167 19.65 26.37 -60.77
C GLY A 167 19.69 25.93 -62.24
N SER A 168 20.29 24.78 -62.58
CA SER A 168 20.30 24.19 -63.91
C SER A 168 19.58 22.84 -63.95
N SER A 169 19.57 22.13 -62.85
CA SER A 169 18.88 20.84 -62.68
C SER A 169 18.52 20.61 -61.21
N ILE A 170 17.48 19.86 -60.98
CA ILE A 170 17.05 19.46 -59.62
C ILE A 170 17.53 18.06 -59.38
N ARG A 171 18.41 17.88 -58.42
CA ARG A 171 19.00 16.61 -58.05
C ARG A 171 18.31 16.08 -56.79
N ILE A 172 17.83 14.85 -56.86
CA ILE A 172 17.22 14.22 -55.71
C ILE A 172 18.01 12.94 -55.41
N THR A 173 18.61 12.94 -54.19
CA THR A 173 19.36 11.79 -53.67
C THR A 173 18.48 11.02 -52.73
N PHE A 174 18.37 9.71 -52.92
CA PHE A 174 17.57 8.81 -52.08
C PHE A 174 18.47 7.81 -51.37
N LEU A 175 18.39 7.77 -50.04
CA LEU A 175 19.10 6.80 -49.19
C LEU A 175 18.13 5.72 -48.69
N ASP A 176 18.47 4.44 -48.87
CA ASP A 176 17.71 3.30 -48.32
C ASP A 176 17.87 3.23 -46.79
N CYS A 177 16.85 3.62 -46.07
CA CYS A 177 16.74 3.52 -44.63
C CYS A 177 15.93 2.29 -44.15
N GLY A 178 15.58 1.37 -45.08
CA GLY A 178 14.68 0.25 -44.77
C GLY A 178 15.15 -0.64 -43.65
N ARG A 179 16.47 -0.91 -43.54
CA ARG A 179 17.05 -1.70 -42.45
C ARG A 179 16.95 -0.97 -41.09
N VAL A 180 17.27 0.32 -41.09
CA VAL A 180 17.26 1.14 -39.84
C VAL A 180 15.84 1.39 -39.40
N LEU A 181 14.92 1.71 -40.30
CA LEU A 181 13.48 1.85 -40.02
C LEU A 181 12.85 0.53 -39.58
N GLY A 182 13.31 -0.60 -40.15
CA GLY A 182 12.93 -1.94 -39.72
C GLY A 182 13.31 -2.18 -38.26
N SER A 183 14.57 -1.94 -37.92
CA SER A 183 15.05 -2.04 -36.52
C SER A 183 14.31 -1.11 -35.54
N PHE A 184 14.01 0.12 -36.00
CA PHE A 184 13.18 1.04 -35.22
C PHE A 184 11.75 0.48 -34.99
N ARG A 185 11.12 -0.06 -36.03
CA ARG A 185 9.78 -0.67 -35.89
C ARG A 185 9.78 -1.87 -34.96
N ASP A 186 10.82 -2.69 -35.01
CA ASP A 186 10.96 -3.84 -34.08
C ASP A 186 11.22 -3.40 -32.68
N PHE A 187 12.06 -2.36 -32.46
CA PHE A 187 12.26 -1.74 -31.15
C PHE A 187 10.97 -1.15 -30.59
N LEU A 188 10.19 -0.44 -31.43
CA LEU A 188 8.88 0.10 -31.03
C LEU A 188 7.92 -1.00 -30.59
N ARG A 189 7.82 -2.10 -31.35
CA ARG A 189 6.99 -3.25 -30.99
C ARG A 189 7.44 -3.91 -29.69
N ALA A 190 8.75 -4.12 -29.55
CA ALA A 190 9.34 -4.72 -28.35
C ALA A 190 9.10 -3.84 -27.12
N SER A 191 9.30 -2.52 -27.22
CA SER A 191 9.09 -1.58 -26.11
C SER A 191 7.63 -1.54 -25.64
N ILE A 192 6.67 -1.57 -26.57
CA ILE A 192 5.24 -1.63 -26.26
C ILE A 192 4.90 -2.97 -25.58
N LEU A 193 5.39 -4.09 -26.12
CA LEU A 193 5.12 -5.43 -25.57
C LEU A 193 5.70 -5.57 -24.16
N MET A 194 6.94 -5.16 -23.94
CA MET A 194 7.57 -5.20 -22.63
C MET A 194 6.86 -4.30 -21.61
N SER A 195 6.40 -3.12 -22.03
CA SER A 195 5.60 -2.23 -21.20
C SER A 195 4.27 -2.87 -20.79
N LEU A 196 3.59 -3.56 -21.70
CA LEU A 196 2.34 -4.27 -21.43
C LEU A 196 2.54 -5.43 -20.46
N ILE A 197 3.61 -6.23 -20.65
CA ILE A 197 3.97 -7.33 -19.76
C ILE A 197 4.31 -6.78 -18.36
N GLY A 198 5.10 -5.70 -18.29
CA GLY A 198 5.44 -5.05 -17.03
C GLY A 198 4.20 -4.53 -16.30
N LEU A 199 3.28 -3.90 -17.00
CA LEU A 199 2.01 -3.41 -16.45
C LEU A 199 1.16 -4.56 -15.90
N LEU A 200 1.10 -5.69 -16.62
CA LEU A 200 0.38 -6.89 -16.20
C LEU A 200 1.02 -7.51 -14.95
N ALA A 201 2.35 -7.61 -14.91
CA ALA A 201 3.06 -8.13 -13.74
C ALA A 201 2.80 -7.27 -12.50
N VAL A 202 2.90 -5.95 -12.61
CA VAL A 202 2.60 -5.03 -11.51
C VAL A 202 1.13 -5.10 -11.09
N PHE A 203 0.20 -5.29 -12.02
CA PHE A 203 -1.20 -5.50 -11.71
C PHE A 203 -1.42 -6.71 -10.79
N PHE A 204 -0.79 -7.86 -11.07
CA PHE A 204 -0.89 -9.03 -10.20
C PHE A 204 -0.24 -8.81 -8.83
N VAL A 205 0.90 -8.11 -8.77
CA VAL A 205 1.54 -7.72 -7.51
C VAL A 205 0.60 -6.84 -6.68
N ILE A 206 0.00 -5.81 -7.28
CA ILE A 206 -0.96 -4.94 -6.59
C ILE A 206 -2.19 -5.72 -6.13
N LEU A 207 -2.74 -6.64 -6.94
CA LEU A 207 -3.86 -7.49 -6.53
C LEU A 207 -3.54 -8.33 -5.30
N TYR A 208 -2.35 -8.94 -5.26
CA TYR A 208 -1.89 -9.74 -4.14
C TYR A 208 -1.76 -8.90 -2.85
N PHE A 209 -1.09 -7.76 -2.91
CA PHE A 209 -0.84 -6.92 -1.74
C PHE A 209 -2.05 -6.09 -1.31
N ALA A 210 -2.91 -5.66 -2.23
CA ALA A 210 -4.09 -4.86 -1.91
C ALA A 210 -5.05 -5.54 -0.93
N GLY A 211 -5.16 -6.88 -0.99
CA GLY A 211 -5.93 -7.65 -0.02
C GLY A 211 -5.31 -7.63 1.37
N ARG A 212 -4.00 -7.71 1.44
CA ARG A 212 -3.23 -7.84 2.68
C ARG A 212 -3.07 -6.50 3.42
N ILE A 213 -2.97 -5.40 2.68
CA ILE A 213 -2.83 -4.04 3.25
C ILE A 213 -4.18 -3.45 3.65
N VAL A 214 -5.21 -3.63 2.83
CA VAL A 214 -6.53 -3.01 3.06
C VAL A 214 -7.33 -3.72 4.15
N ARG A 215 -7.13 -5.04 4.32
CA ARG A 215 -7.89 -5.82 5.29
C ARG A 215 -7.71 -5.35 6.74
N PRO A 216 -6.48 -5.15 7.29
CA PRO A 216 -6.30 -4.66 8.66
C PRO A 216 -6.94 -3.30 8.90
N VAL A 217 -6.78 -2.36 7.95
CA VAL A 217 -7.39 -1.02 8.04
C VAL A 217 -8.92 -1.11 8.07
N ALA A 218 -9.47 -1.99 7.26
CA ALA A 218 -10.91 -2.22 7.20
C ALA A 218 -11.46 -2.85 8.50
N GLU A 219 -10.78 -3.84 9.04
CA GLU A 219 -11.12 -4.49 10.30
C GLU A 219 -11.04 -3.48 11.47
N SER A 220 -9.99 -2.64 11.50
CA SER A 220 -9.85 -1.56 12.49
C SER A 220 -10.99 -0.55 12.39
N TYR A 221 -11.35 -0.12 11.18
CA TYR A 221 -12.46 0.80 10.95
C TYR A 221 -13.82 0.22 11.40
N GLU A 222 -14.08 -1.05 11.10
CA GLU A 222 -15.32 -1.71 11.55
C GLU A 222 -15.37 -1.88 13.07
N LYS A 223 -14.24 -2.18 13.72
CA LYS A 223 -14.12 -2.21 15.18
C LYS A 223 -14.40 -0.83 15.78
N GLN A 224 -13.80 0.21 15.23
CA GLN A 224 -14.04 1.60 15.68
C GLN A 224 -15.50 2.01 15.50
N LYS A 225 -16.12 1.67 14.37
CA LYS A 225 -17.54 1.97 14.12
C LYS A 225 -18.46 1.28 15.10
N ARG A 226 -18.23 -0.03 15.39
CA ARG A 226 -18.98 -0.76 16.42
C ARG A 226 -18.83 -0.09 17.76
N PHE A 227 -17.59 0.21 18.17
CA PHE A 227 -17.30 0.90 19.41
C PHE A 227 -18.11 2.19 19.59
N ILE A 228 -18.14 3.06 18.60
CA ILE A 228 -18.95 4.31 18.66
C ILE A 228 -20.45 4.01 18.78
N THR A 229 -20.93 3.00 18.07
CA THR A 229 -22.36 2.62 18.12
C THR A 229 -22.72 2.06 19.47
N ASP A 230 -21.93 1.17 20.02
CA ASP A 230 -22.17 0.50 21.30
C ASP A 230 -22.03 1.49 22.46
N ALA A 231 -21.01 2.36 22.43
CA ALA A 231 -20.89 3.47 23.40
C ALA A 231 -22.11 4.38 23.37
N GLY A 232 -22.62 4.69 22.18
CA GLY A 232 -23.85 5.50 22.02
C GLY A 232 -25.08 4.83 22.66
N HIS A 233 -25.21 3.52 22.54
CA HIS A 233 -26.30 2.77 23.18
C HIS A 233 -26.14 2.73 24.70
N GLU A 234 -24.96 2.46 25.21
CA GLU A 234 -24.68 2.39 26.65
C GLU A 234 -24.80 3.76 27.37
N ILE A 235 -24.60 4.86 26.66
CA ILE A 235 -24.85 6.23 27.17
C ILE A 235 -26.34 6.57 27.12
N LYS A 236 -27.07 6.17 26.08
CA LYS A 236 -28.47 6.54 25.88
C LYS A 236 -29.40 5.95 26.96
N THR A 237 -29.12 4.71 27.39
CA THR A 237 -29.96 4.01 28.38
C THR A 237 -29.99 4.72 29.73
N PRO A 238 -28.87 5.01 30.41
CA PRO A 238 -28.89 5.76 31.68
C PRO A 238 -29.46 7.17 31.54
N LEU A 239 -29.20 7.86 30.40
CA LEU A 239 -29.82 9.17 30.15
C LEU A 239 -31.36 9.09 30.07
N ALA A 240 -31.89 8.03 29.47
CA ALA A 240 -33.33 7.82 29.42
C ALA A 240 -33.94 7.54 30.81
N ILE A 241 -33.21 6.79 31.67
CA ILE A 241 -33.63 6.54 33.05
C ILE A 241 -33.59 7.84 33.88
N ILE A 242 -32.52 8.62 33.77
CA ILE A 242 -32.43 9.95 34.41
C ILE A 242 -33.59 10.81 33.99
N LYS A 243 -33.90 10.87 32.70
CA LYS A 243 -35.03 11.69 32.20
C LYS A 243 -36.38 11.21 32.76
N ALA A 244 -36.60 9.89 32.80
CA ALA A 244 -37.81 9.30 33.34
C ALA A 244 -37.99 9.64 34.84
N ASN A 245 -36.94 9.53 35.62
CA ASN A 245 -36.99 9.87 37.05
C ASN A 245 -37.25 11.37 37.26
N ILE A 246 -36.67 12.24 36.47
CA ILE A 246 -36.98 13.68 36.51
C ILE A 246 -38.48 13.92 36.18
N ASP A 247 -39.02 13.28 35.16
CA ASP A 247 -40.44 13.42 34.79
C ASP A 247 -41.37 12.89 35.90
N LEU A 248 -40.97 11.79 36.59
CA LEU A 248 -41.67 11.27 37.75
C LEU A 248 -41.65 12.27 38.92
N MET A 249 -40.48 12.87 39.21
CA MET A 249 -40.36 13.90 40.24
C MET A 249 -41.19 15.12 39.93
N ASP A 250 -41.26 15.59 38.69
CA ASP A 250 -42.11 16.71 38.27
C ASP A 250 -43.62 16.38 38.51
N MET A 251 -44.03 15.16 38.16
CA MET A 251 -45.40 14.68 38.40
C MET A 251 -45.72 14.57 39.91
N GLU A 252 -44.77 14.17 40.76
CA GLU A 252 -44.92 14.09 42.21
C GLU A 252 -45.06 15.48 42.83
N LEU A 253 -44.29 16.45 42.35
CA LEU A 253 -44.32 17.84 42.80
C LEU A 253 -45.68 18.53 42.49
N ASP A 254 -46.39 18.11 41.44
CA ASP A 254 -47.69 18.62 41.08
C ASP A 254 -48.84 18.04 41.92
N LYS A 255 -48.59 16.99 42.75
CA LYS A 255 -49.59 16.39 43.62
C LYS A 255 -49.89 17.32 44.81
N LYS A 256 -51.15 17.32 45.28
CA LYS A 256 -51.55 18.06 46.50
C LYS A 256 -50.85 17.61 47.78
N ARG A 257 -50.31 16.44 47.80
CA ARG A 257 -49.56 15.86 48.90
C ARG A 257 -48.30 15.21 48.32
N ILE A 258 -47.15 15.79 48.58
CA ILE A 258 -45.84 15.37 48.09
C ILE A 258 -45.32 14.22 48.97
N ASP A 259 -44.98 13.08 48.33
CA ASP A 259 -44.26 12.00 49.01
C ASP A 259 -42.75 12.24 48.95
N ARG A 260 -42.16 12.65 50.07
CA ARG A 260 -40.71 12.90 50.15
C ARG A 260 -39.87 11.64 50.05
N SER A 261 -40.45 10.46 50.32
CA SER A 261 -39.75 9.19 50.19
C SER A 261 -39.51 8.82 48.73
N GLU A 262 -40.58 8.95 47.92
CA GLU A 262 -40.55 8.72 46.50
C GLU A 262 -39.61 9.69 45.76
N LEU A 263 -39.63 10.98 46.15
CA LEU A 263 -38.66 11.96 45.61
C LEU A 263 -37.21 11.61 45.96
N ARG A 264 -36.96 11.09 47.18
CA ARG A 264 -35.59 10.71 47.60
C ARG A 264 -35.13 9.45 46.87
N GLU A 265 -35.98 8.49 46.60
CA GLU A 265 -35.71 7.29 45.83
C GLU A 265 -35.37 7.66 44.39
N ASN A 266 -36.15 8.48 43.72
CA ASN A 266 -35.89 8.95 42.34
C ASN A 266 -34.59 9.75 42.25
N LEU A 267 -34.24 10.55 43.27
CA LEU A 267 -32.93 11.24 43.37
C LEU A 267 -31.76 10.26 43.50
N GLY A 268 -31.93 9.21 44.33
CA GLY A 268 -30.95 8.14 44.45
C GLY A 268 -30.70 7.43 43.14
N ASP A 269 -31.77 7.07 42.41
CA ASP A 269 -31.67 6.44 41.11
C ASP A 269 -30.94 7.35 40.08
N ILE A 270 -31.20 8.66 40.11
CA ILE A 270 -30.51 9.63 39.25
C ILE A 270 -29.00 9.66 39.57
N ASP A 271 -28.66 9.74 40.86
CA ASP A 271 -27.25 9.76 41.32
C ASP A 271 -26.51 8.49 40.90
N ASP A 272 -27.13 7.32 41.05
CA ASP A 272 -26.59 6.05 40.58
C ASP A 272 -26.33 6.04 39.06
N GLN A 273 -27.28 6.56 38.24
CA GLN A 273 -27.08 6.65 36.80
C GLN A 273 -26.00 7.65 36.41
N VAL A 274 -25.85 8.77 37.13
CA VAL A 274 -24.76 9.75 36.90
C VAL A 274 -23.39 9.13 37.23
N ASN A 275 -23.30 8.43 38.36
CA ASN A 275 -22.07 7.72 38.74
C ASN A 275 -21.70 6.65 37.71
N ARG A 276 -22.70 5.90 37.23
CA ARG A 276 -22.52 4.91 36.18
C ARG A 276 -22.01 5.53 34.86
N LEU A 277 -22.59 6.65 34.41
CA LEU A 277 -22.15 7.38 33.23
C LEU A 277 -20.71 7.92 33.39
N THR A 278 -20.38 8.44 34.58
CA THR A 278 -19.05 8.93 34.89
C THR A 278 -18.01 7.80 34.80
N GLY A 279 -18.32 6.63 35.37
CA GLY A 279 -17.49 5.45 35.26
C GLY A 279 -17.28 5.04 33.81
N LEU A 280 -18.36 4.91 33.02
CA LEU A 280 -18.35 4.57 31.60
C LEU A 280 -17.46 5.53 30.78
N THR A 281 -17.64 6.85 30.97
CA THR A 281 -16.84 7.85 30.24
C THR A 281 -15.37 7.81 30.59
N ASN A 282 -15.02 7.59 31.86
CA ASN A 282 -13.65 7.41 32.30
C ASN A 282 -13.00 6.17 31.68
N ASP A 283 -13.74 5.06 31.65
CA ASP A 283 -13.28 3.80 31.02
C ASP A 283 -13.06 3.96 29.51
N LEU A 284 -13.95 4.67 28.81
CA LEU A 284 -13.81 4.97 27.39
C LEU A 284 -12.59 5.85 27.09
N VAL A 285 -12.37 6.91 27.89
CA VAL A 285 -11.20 7.79 27.74
C VAL A 285 -9.91 7.02 28.04
N TYR A 286 -9.91 6.19 29.08
CA TYR A 286 -8.78 5.36 29.43
C TYR A 286 -8.43 4.38 28.29
N LEU A 287 -9.42 3.65 27.76
CA LEU A 287 -9.24 2.71 26.67
C LEU A 287 -8.73 3.40 25.40
N SER A 288 -9.25 4.60 25.08
CA SER A 288 -8.78 5.39 23.95
C SER A 288 -7.30 5.76 24.09
N ARG A 289 -6.87 6.16 25.29
CA ARG A 289 -5.45 6.48 25.56
C ARG A 289 -4.53 5.28 25.45
N MET A 290 -4.98 4.11 25.92
CA MET A 290 -4.19 2.87 25.85
C MET A 290 -4.00 2.34 24.42
N GLU A 291 -4.90 2.68 23.50
CA GLU A 291 -4.84 2.24 22.11
C GLU A 291 -4.05 3.20 21.20
N GLU A 292 -3.75 4.39 21.64
CA GLU A 292 -2.86 5.28 20.92
C GLU A 292 -1.44 4.70 20.92
N ALA A 293 -0.89 4.46 19.72
CA ALA A 293 0.43 3.85 19.52
C ALA A 293 1.59 4.64 20.18
N ASP A 294 1.33 5.90 20.56
CA ASP A 294 2.26 6.82 21.24
C ASP A 294 2.01 6.92 22.76
N SER A 295 1.16 6.06 23.35
CA SER A 295 1.04 6.04 24.82
C SER A 295 2.38 5.60 25.40
N SER A 296 3.26 6.56 25.68
CA SER A 296 4.54 6.35 26.32
C SER A 296 4.30 5.99 27.80
N LEU A 297 3.93 4.72 28.03
CA LEU A 297 3.96 4.18 29.39
C LEU A 297 5.40 4.27 29.87
N VAL A 298 5.60 4.83 31.05
CA VAL A 298 6.91 4.79 31.69
C VAL A 298 7.11 3.37 32.20
N MET A 299 7.88 2.60 31.44
CA MET A 299 8.25 1.23 31.79
C MET A 299 9.39 1.26 32.77
N THR A 300 9.20 0.66 33.92
CA THR A 300 10.24 0.49 34.97
C THR A 300 10.27 -0.98 35.39
N GLU A 301 11.33 -1.38 36.09
CA GLU A 301 11.33 -2.68 36.76
C GLU A 301 10.32 -2.66 37.93
N VAL A 302 9.37 -3.56 37.88
CA VAL A 302 8.23 -3.64 38.81
C VAL A 302 8.23 -5.00 39.49
N PRO A 303 8.20 -5.06 40.84
CA PRO A 303 8.09 -6.31 41.59
C PRO A 303 6.65 -6.86 41.49
N LEU A 304 6.40 -7.68 40.47
CA LEU A 304 5.06 -8.18 40.17
C LEU A 304 4.49 -9.06 41.29
N SER A 305 5.36 -9.81 42.01
CA SER A 305 4.92 -10.61 43.17
C SER A 305 4.27 -9.76 44.26
N ASP A 306 4.86 -8.59 44.54
CA ASP A 306 4.35 -7.69 45.59
C ASP A 306 3.03 -7.05 45.13
N ILE A 307 2.95 -6.60 43.87
CA ILE A 307 1.72 -6.02 43.33
C ILE A 307 0.56 -7.03 43.34
N VAL A 308 0.80 -8.29 42.93
CA VAL A 308 -0.24 -9.31 42.94
C VAL A 308 -0.70 -9.58 44.40
N ALA A 309 0.23 -9.70 45.34
CA ALA A 309 -0.09 -9.93 46.76
C ALA A 309 -0.86 -8.76 47.39
N GLU A 310 -0.38 -7.52 47.21
CA GLU A 310 -1.02 -6.35 47.77
C GLU A 310 -2.41 -6.10 47.19
N THR A 311 -2.55 -6.27 45.84
CA THR A 311 -3.84 -6.09 45.18
C THR A 311 -4.82 -7.18 45.62
N ALA A 312 -4.42 -8.44 45.69
CA ALA A 312 -5.29 -9.52 46.17
C ALA A 312 -5.76 -9.26 47.59
N ALA A 313 -4.85 -8.88 48.51
CA ALA A 313 -5.19 -8.54 49.92
C ALA A 313 -6.16 -7.35 50.00
N SER A 314 -6.04 -6.36 49.11
CA SER A 314 -6.95 -5.19 49.10
C SER A 314 -8.40 -5.58 48.70
N PHE A 315 -8.60 -6.69 48.01
CA PHE A 315 -9.92 -7.19 47.61
C PHE A 315 -10.51 -8.22 48.58
N GLU A 316 -9.75 -8.71 49.58
CA GLU A 316 -10.25 -9.65 50.59
C GLU A 316 -11.51 -9.15 51.33
N PRO A 317 -11.56 -7.88 51.85
CA PRO A 317 -12.75 -7.39 52.53
C PRO A 317 -14.00 -7.37 51.64
N LEU A 318 -13.84 -7.04 50.34
CA LEU A 318 -14.94 -7.02 49.39
C LEU A 318 -15.42 -8.44 49.07
N ALA A 319 -14.51 -9.41 48.97
CA ALA A 319 -14.85 -10.81 48.77
C ALA A 319 -15.58 -11.39 49.98
N GLU A 320 -15.10 -11.09 51.22
CA GLU A 320 -15.73 -11.51 52.46
C GLU A 320 -17.15 -10.94 52.63
N GLU A 321 -17.36 -9.65 52.29
CA GLU A 321 -18.70 -9.03 52.29
C GLU A 321 -19.68 -9.78 51.39
N GLN A 322 -19.20 -10.36 50.28
CA GLN A 322 -20.00 -11.16 49.36
C GLN A 322 -20.00 -12.67 49.72
N GLY A 323 -19.46 -13.05 50.87
CA GLY A 323 -19.36 -14.43 51.34
C GLY A 323 -18.40 -15.30 50.50
N LYS A 324 -17.38 -14.72 49.92
CA LYS A 324 -16.38 -15.36 49.09
C LYS A 324 -14.99 -15.30 49.73
N ALA A 325 -14.07 -16.14 49.32
CA ALA A 325 -12.69 -16.15 49.81
C ALA A 325 -11.70 -16.00 48.62
N ILE A 326 -10.57 -15.37 48.87
CA ILE A 326 -9.45 -15.28 47.93
C ILE A 326 -8.32 -16.18 48.46
N ALA A 327 -7.80 -17.06 47.56
CA ALA A 327 -6.62 -17.87 47.84
C ALA A 327 -5.51 -17.48 46.89
N THR A 328 -4.31 -17.23 47.42
CA THR A 328 -3.17 -16.81 46.62
C THR A 328 -2.06 -17.86 46.60
N ASP A 329 -1.49 -18.10 45.39
CA ASP A 329 -0.30 -18.94 45.17
C ASP A 329 0.69 -18.15 44.31
N ILE A 330 1.52 -17.34 45.00
CA ILE A 330 2.36 -16.32 44.35
C ILE A 330 3.82 -16.73 44.46
N GLU A 331 4.45 -16.96 43.32
CA GLU A 331 5.90 -17.17 43.21
C GLU A 331 6.64 -15.90 43.63
N PRO A 332 7.57 -15.96 44.59
CA PRO A 332 8.28 -14.78 45.07
C PRO A 332 9.32 -14.26 44.06
N MET A 333 9.65 -12.99 44.15
CA MET A 333 10.72 -12.32 43.37
C MET A 333 10.51 -12.38 41.84
N VAL A 334 9.29 -12.32 41.36
CA VAL A 334 8.98 -12.13 39.97
C VAL A 334 8.91 -10.63 39.67
N SER A 335 9.79 -10.14 38.80
CA SER A 335 9.79 -8.75 38.32
C SER A 335 9.59 -8.68 36.84
N VAL A 336 8.93 -7.65 36.34
CA VAL A 336 8.69 -7.38 34.92
C VAL A 336 9.01 -5.92 34.60
N GLN A 337 9.24 -5.63 33.30
CA GLN A 337 9.24 -4.24 32.85
C GLN A 337 7.80 -3.79 32.60
N GLY A 338 7.37 -2.78 33.35
CA GLY A 338 5.98 -2.34 33.26
C GLY A 338 5.70 -1.03 33.98
N SER A 339 4.44 -0.66 33.97
CA SER A 339 3.89 0.43 34.77
C SER A 339 3.15 -0.16 35.96
N THR A 340 3.62 0.13 37.20
CA THR A 340 2.98 -0.32 38.44
C THR A 340 1.48 -0.02 38.46
N LYS A 341 1.12 1.22 38.14
CA LYS A 341 -0.28 1.68 38.11
C LYS A 341 -1.16 0.88 37.16
N GLU A 342 -0.63 0.55 35.98
CA GLU A 342 -1.40 -0.18 34.98
C GLU A 342 -1.52 -1.67 35.34
N LEU A 343 -0.49 -2.25 35.95
CA LEU A 343 -0.54 -3.65 36.42
C LEU A 343 -1.47 -3.81 37.64
N GLU A 344 -1.47 -2.86 38.56
CA GLU A 344 -2.48 -2.79 39.65
C GLU A 344 -3.91 -2.69 39.10
N LYS A 345 -4.10 -1.84 38.06
CA LYS A 345 -5.40 -1.70 37.37
C LYS A 345 -5.84 -2.98 36.70
N LEU A 346 -4.90 -3.67 36.01
CA LEU A 346 -5.14 -4.98 35.41
C LEU A 346 -5.68 -5.97 36.43
N LEU A 347 -4.97 -6.12 37.55
CA LEU A 347 -5.35 -7.05 38.62
C LEU A 347 -6.70 -6.69 39.23
N SER A 348 -6.90 -5.38 39.49
CA SER A 348 -8.18 -4.88 40.04
C SER A 348 -9.35 -5.20 39.14
N ILE A 349 -9.20 -5.07 37.82
CA ILE A 349 -10.23 -5.40 36.85
C ILE A 349 -10.56 -6.91 36.87
N ILE A 350 -9.52 -7.76 36.86
CA ILE A 350 -9.72 -9.21 36.84
C ILE A 350 -10.32 -9.72 38.13
N LEU A 351 -9.86 -9.19 39.32
CA LEU A 351 -10.38 -9.58 40.60
C LEU A 351 -11.82 -9.10 40.83
N ASP A 352 -12.13 -7.85 40.47
CA ASP A 352 -13.51 -7.33 40.56
C ASP A 352 -14.47 -8.20 39.70
N ASN A 353 -14.01 -8.57 38.49
CA ASN A 353 -14.78 -9.47 37.63
C ASN A 353 -14.95 -10.85 38.26
N ALA A 354 -13.90 -11.44 38.83
CA ALA A 354 -13.97 -12.75 39.48
C ALA A 354 -14.90 -12.74 40.68
N ILE A 355 -14.86 -11.65 41.50
CA ILE A 355 -15.75 -11.51 42.65
C ILE A 355 -17.21 -11.36 42.21
N LYS A 356 -17.49 -10.52 41.21
CA LYS A 356 -18.86 -10.24 40.75
C LYS A 356 -19.54 -11.47 40.16
N TYR A 357 -18.80 -12.29 39.38
CA TYR A 357 -19.36 -13.39 38.63
C TYR A 357 -19.13 -14.79 39.25
N SER A 358 -18.48 -14.86 40.42
CA SER A 358 -18.37 -16.10 41.17
C SER A 358 -19.73 -16.54 41.72
N ILE A 359 -19.93 -17.84 41.85
CA ILE A 359 -21.13 -18.41 42.45
C ILE A 359 -21.41 -17.86 43.84
N PRO A 360 -22.67 -17.77 44.29
CA PRO A 360 -22.99 -17.44 45.67
C PRO A 360 -22.53 -18.55 46.63
N PRO A 361 -22.34 -18.24 47.91
CA PRO A 361 -22.05 -19.25 48.95
C PRO A 361 -23.04 -20.40 48.92
N ARG A 362 -22.55 -21.64 48.86
CA ARG A 362 -23.40 -22.83 48.91
C ARG A 362 -23.53 -23.30 50.35
N VAL A 363 -24.74 -23.50 50.81
CA VAL A 363 -25.03 -24.26 52.03
C VAL A 363 -24.79 -25.74 51.67
N ILE A 364 -23.71 -26.33 52.15
CA ILE A 364 -23.49 -27.77 52.05
C ILE A 364 -24.42 -28.42 53.06
N ASP A 365 -25.48 -29.05 52.58
CA ASP A 365 -26.35 -29.89 53.39
C ASP A 365 -25.59 -31.15 53.81
N CYS A 366 -24.87 -31.08 54.91
CA CYS A 366 -24.15 -32.20 55.49
C CYS A 366 -25.11 -32.96 56.43
N GLY A 367 -26.08 -33.70 55.86
CA GLY A 367 -27.08 -34.53 56.59
C GLY A 367 -26.77 -34.82 58.04
N GLU A 368 -27.65 -34.31 58.96
CA GLU A 368 -27.81 -34.66 60.36
C GLU A 368 -26.78 -34.11 61.41
N GLU A 369 -25.83 -33.24 61.07
CA GLU A 369 -25.13 -32.46 62.13
C GLU A 369 -25.37 -30.96 61.93
N GLU A 370 -25.94 -30.30 62.93
CA GLU A 370 -26.49 -28.95 62.94
C GLU A 370 -25.46 -27.79 62.77
N ASP A 371 -24.22 -28.06 62.36
CA ASP A 371 -23.15 -27.03 62.19
C ASP A 371 -22.43 -27.10 60.81
N GLY A 372 -23.16 -27.32 59.72
CA GLY A 372 -22.62 -27.17 58.39
C GLY A 372 -22.29 -25.71 58.06
N MET A 373 -21.06 -25.27 58.31
CA MET A 373 -20.60 -23.94 57.95
C MET A 373 -20.54 -23.87 56.42
N PRO A 374 -21.21 -22.89 55.75
CA PRO A 374 -21.16 -22.79 54.30
C PRO A 374 -19.72 -22.57 53.87
N ALA A 375 -19.17 -23.47 53.05
CA ALA A 375 -17.86 -23.26 52.46
C ALA A 375 -17.94 -22.08 51.44
N PRO A 376 -17.21 -21.00 51.64
CA PRO A 376 -17.22 -19.89 50.69
C PRO A 376 -16.62 -20.34 49.35
N PRO A 377 -17.17 -19.92 48.23
CA PRO A 377 -16.51 -20.10 46.91
C PRO A 377 -15.15 -19.40 46.91
N VAL A 378 -14.14 -20.08 46.39
CA VAL A 378 -12.75 -19.61 46.44
C VAL A 378 -12.34 -19.05 45.08
N ILE A 379 -11.86 -17.83 45.09
CA ILE A 379 -11.20 -17.17 43.95
C ILE A 379 -9.71 -17.44 44.05
N ASN A 380 -9.14 -18.18 43.13
CA ASN A 380 -7.73 -18.55 43.17
C ASN A 380 -6.93 -17.55 42.29
N VAL A 381 -5.88 -16.96 42.87
CA VAL A 381 -4.94 -16.04 42.25
C VAL A 381 -3.57 -16.68 42.25
N ALA A 382 -3.02 -16.97 41.10
CA ALA A 382 -1.70 -17.55 40.99
C ALA A 382 -0.77 -16.67 40.14
N LEU A 383 0.50 -16.57 40.58
CA LEU A 383 1.58 -15.97 39.84
C LEU A 383 2.70 -16.99 39.72
N ARG A 384 3.13 -17.25 38.52
CA ARG A 384 4.21 -18.21 38.22
C ARG A 384 5.14 -17.66 37.15
N ARG A 385 6.40 -18.08 37.18
CA ARG A 385 7.36 -17.84 36.11
C ARG A 385 7.36 -19.04 35.17
N GLU A 386 7.06 -18.84 33.90
CA GLU A 386 7.14 -19.85 32.86
C GLU A 386 8.13 -19.42 31.77
N GLY A 387 9.36 -19.91 31.86
CA GLY A 387 10.43 -19.61 30.91
C GLY A 387 10.82 -18.13 30.91
N LYS A 388 10.41 -17.39 29.89
CA LYS A 388 10.66 -15.93 29.73
C LYS A 388 9.44 -15.06 30.06
N ASP A 389 8.40 -15.66 30.58
CA ASP A 389 7.12 -14.99 30.82
C ASP A 389 6.71 -15.10 32.28
N ALA A 390 6.05 -14.08 32.82
CA ALA A 390 5.30 -14.12 34.07
C ALA A 390 3.84 -14.42 33.73
N LEU A 391 3.27 -15.42 34.37
CA LEU A 391 1.90 -15.89 34.18
C LEU A 391 1.08 -15.51 35.41
N ILE A 392 0.10 -14.65 35.25
CA ILE A 392 -0.93 -14.32 36.25
C ILE A 392 -2.18 -15.07 35.87
N GLU A 393 -2.70 -15.91 36.78
CA GLU A 393 -3.94 -16.66 36.59
C GLU A 393 -4.92 -16.33 37.72
N VAL A 394 -6.14 -15.93 37.33
CA VAL A 394 -7.26 -15.76 38.26
C VAL A 394 -8.37 -16.70 37.84
N ARG A 395 -8.80 -17.56 38.76
CA ARG A 395 -9.83 -18.56 38.54
C ARG A 395 -10.95 -18.38 39.58
N ASN A 396 -12.19 -18.41 39.09
CA ASN A 396 -13.40 -18.46 39.90
C ASN A 396 -14.41 -19.47 39.36
N GLU A 397 -15.24 -20.01 40.24
CA GLU A 397 -16.38 -20.85 39.85
C GLU A 397 -17.58 -19.99 39.43
N THR A 398 -18.33 -20.43 38.43
CA THR A 398 -19.47 -19.70 37.87
C THR A 398 -20.70 -20.61 37.71
N GLU A 399 -21.90 -20.02 37.75
CA GLU A 399 -23.14 -20.76 37.45
C GLU A 399 -23.31 -21.05 35.95
N ALA A 400 -22.73 -20.21 35.10
CA ALA A 400 -22.87 -20.31 33.67
C ALA A 400 -21.89 -21.31 33.06
N GLU A 401 -22.32 -22.07 32.08
CA GLU A 401 -21.44 -22.85 31.23
C GLU A 401 -20.92 -22.01 30.08
N PHE A 402 -19.63 -22.11 29.77
CA PHE A 402 -18.96 -21.36 28.72
C PHE A 402 -18.60 -22.22 27.53
N THR A 403 -18.90 -21.73 26.35
CA THR A 403 -18.39 -22.28 25.10
C THR A 403 -17.07 -21.62 24.71
N ASN A 404 -16.21 -22.33 23.96
CA ASN A 404 -14.95 -21.76 23.46
C ASN A 404 -15.18 -20.54 22.56
N GLU A 405 -16.31 -20.49 21.86
CA GLU A 405 -16.69 -19.35 21.03
C GLU A 405 -16.99 -18.11 21.89
N GLN A 406 -17.78 -18.27 22.95
CA GLN A 406 -18.06 -17.17 23.90
C GLN A 406 -16.77 -16.66 24.56
N LEU A 407 -15.88 -17.55 25.00
CA LEU A 407 -14.60 -17.19 25.63
C LEU A 407 -13.66 -16.43 24.68
N SER A 408 -13.74 -16.66 23.39
CA SER A 408 -12.95 -15.89 22.42
C SER A 408 -13.37 -14.43 22.28
N HIS A 409 -14.60 -14.08 22.69
CA HIS A 409 -15.18 -12.73 22.57
C HIS A 409 -15.17 -11.94 23.90
N VAL A 410 -14.82 -12.54 25.04
CA VAL A 410 -14.90 -11.86 26.36
C VAL A 410 -14.02 -10.62 26.50
N PHE A 411 -12.98 -10.51 25.66
CA PHE A 411 -12.11 -9.35 25.61
C PHE A 411 -12.54 -8.29 24.59
N GLU A 412 -13.65 -8.54 23.87
CA GLU A 412 -14.22 -7.52 22.99
C GLU A 412 -14.96 -6.47 23.82
N ARG A 413 -14.95 -5.22 23.34
CA ARG A 413 -15.60 -4.09 24.03
C ARG A 413 -17.11 -4.29 24.04
N PHE A 414 -17.75 -3.95 25.16
CA PHE A 414 -19.20 -4.08 25.37
C PHE A 414 -19.75 -5.51 25.24
N TYR A 415 -18.86 -6.51 25.12
CA TYR A 415 -19.30 -7.89 25.08
C TYR A 415 -19.76 -8.35 26.47
N ARG A 416 -20.93 -8.95 26.52
CA ARG A 416 -21.54 -9.55 27.72
C ARG A 416 -22.17 -10.89 27.34
N MET A 417 -21.89 -11.93 28.10
CA MET A 417 -22.40 -13.28 27.80
C MET A 417 -23.91 -13.41 27.98
N ASP A 418 -24.51 -12.66 28.94
CA ASP A 418 -25.96 -12.61 29.16
C ASP A 418 -26.45 -11.17 29.14
N SER A 419 -27.20 -10.80 28.11
CA SER A 419 -27.85 -9.51 28.00
C SER A 419 -29.10 -9.36 28.91
N SER A 420 -29.61 -10.46 29.48
CA SER A 420 -30.91 -10.49 30.16
C SER A 420 -30.88 -10.47 31.67
N ARG A 421 -29.73 -10.78 32.33
CA ARG A 421 -29.72 -11.02 33.79
C ARG A 421 -29.24 -9.85 34.66
N ASN A 422 -28.62 -8.77 34.15
CA ASN A 422 -27.97 -7.85 35.09
C ASN A 422 -27.95 -6.37 34.71
N SER A 423 -29.07 -5.70 34.86
CA SER A 423 -29.09 -4.27 35.22
C SER A 423 -28.57 -3.99 36.65
N GLN A 424 -28.57 -5.03 37.51
CA GLN A 424 -28.20 -4.90 38.93
C GLN A 424 -26.69 -5.10 39.21
N THR A 425 -25.92 -5.84 38.38
CA THR A 425 -24.50 -6.07 38.61
C THR A 425 -23.55 -5.07 37.95
N GLY A 426 -24.04 -4.01 37.32
CA GLY A 426 -23.35 -2.75 37.07
C GLY A 426 -22.18 -2.73 36.07
N GLY A 427 -21.85 -3.81 35.34
CA GLY A 427 -20.70 -3.82 34.42
C GLY A 427 -21.07 -3.38 32.98
N HIS A 428 -20.26 -2.48 32.38
CA HIS A 428 -20.46 -1.97 30.99
C HIS A 428 -19.85 -2.89 29.90
N GLY A 429 -19.23 -4.03 30.28
CA GLY A 429 -18.54 -4.90 29.32
C GLY A 429 -17.23 -4.30 28.77
N ILE A 430 -16.64 -3.33 29.48
CA ILE A 430 -15.37 -2.67 29.08
C ILE A 430 -14.19 -3.23 29.89
N GLY A 431 -14.39 -3.72 31.11
CA GLY A 431 -13.31 -4.11 32.00
C GLY A 431 -12.31 -5.09 31.38
N LEU A 432 -12.76 -6.24 30.87
CA LEU A 432 -11.84 -7.23 30.26
C LEU A 432 -11.17 -6.71 28.98
N SER A 433 -11.81 -5.81 28.23
CA SER A 433 -11.17 -5.17 27.07
C SER A 433 -10.08 -4.18 27.52
N MET A 434 -10.24 -3.51 28.67
CA MET A 434 -9.18 -2.71 29.29
C MET A 434 -8.02 -3.60 29.78
N ALA A 435 -8.32 -4.72 30.41
CA ALA A 435 -7.31 -5.70 30.83
C ALA A 435 -6.47 -6.17 29.63
N ASN A 436 -7.13 -6.46 28.50
CA ASN A 436 -6.44 -6.81 27.25
C ASN A 436 -5.57 -5.67 26.72
N ALA A 437 -6.04 -4.43 26.75
CA ALA A 437 -5.26 -3.27 26.31
C ALA A 437 -4.00 -3.07 27.18
N ILE A 438 -4.12 -3.22 28.51
CA ILE A 438 -3.00 -3.12 29.44
C ILE A 438 -1.96 -4.20 29.16
N VAL A 439 -2.38 -5.46 29.05
CA VAL A 439 -1.46 -6.59 28.77
C VAL A 439 -0.75 -6.41 27.43
N ASN A 440 -1.47 -5.99 26.39
CA ASN A 440 -0.88 -5.71 25.08
C ASN A 440 0.13 -4.56 25.11
N ALA A 441 -0.13 -3.49 25.90
CA ALA A 441 0.79 -2.38 26.10
C ALA A 441 2.10 -2.80 26.79
N HIS A 442 2.07 -3.91 27.56
CA HIS A 442 3.24 -4.53 28.18
C HIS A 442 3.88 -5.64 27.30
N GLY A 443 3.47 -5.75 26.01
CA GLY A 443 3.98 -6.76 25.09
C GLY A 443 3.54 -8.19 25.39
N GLY A 444 2.54 -8.36 26.27
CA GLY A 444 2.01 -9.62 26.73
C GLY A 444 0.80 -10.11 25.93
N ARG A 445 0.14 -11.13 26.44
CA ARG A 445 -1.11 -11.69 25.91
C ARG A 445 -2.05 -12.08 27.05
N ILE A 446 -3.36 -11.90 26.86
CA ILE A 446 -4.39 -12.33 27.81
C ILE A 446 -5.32 -13.34 27.13
N SER A 447 -5.79 -14.31 27.90
CA SER A 447 -6.72 -15.33 27.41
C SER A 447 -7.70 -15.74 28.50
N ALA A 448 -8.87 -16.23 28.10
CA ALA A 448 -9.85 -16.84 28.98
C ALA A 448 -10.08 -18.29 28.59
N ARG A 449 -10.22 -19.16 29.59
CA ARG A 449 -10.48 -20.59 29.39
C ARG A 449 -11.41 -21.12 30.47
N THR A 450 -11.99 -22.28 30.23
CA THR A 450 -12.70 -23.07 31.23
C THR A 450 -12.05 -24.45 31.35
N GLY A 451 -11.96 -25.03 32.53
CA GLY A 451 -11.42 -26.36 32.76
C GLY A 451 -12.54 -27.40 32.94
N SER A 452 -13.60 -27.04 33.67
CA SER A 452 -14.72 -27.92 34.02
C SER A 452 -16.05 -27.55 33.37
N GLY A 453 -16.09 -26.45 32.60
CA GLY A 453 -17.32 -25.85 32.06
C GLY A 453 -18.00 -24.85 33.02
N HIS A 454 -17.78 -24.97 34.32
CA HIS A 454 -18.34 -24.13 35.38
C HIS A 454 -17.29 -23.25 36.08
N ASP A 455 -16.10 -23.13 35.53
CA ASP A 455 -15.05 -22.26 36.01
C ASP A 455 -14.64 -21.27 34.91
N PHE A 456 -14.32 -20.06 35.33
CA PHE A 456 -13.79 -19.02 34.46
C PHE A 456 -12.36 -18.73 34.88
N ILE A 457 -11.43 -18.92 33.94
CA ILE A 457 -9.99 -18.76 34.19
C ILE A 457 -9.47 -17.69 33.26
N VAL A 458 -9.02 -16.57 33.81
CA VAL A 458 -8.31 -15.52 33.07
C VAL A 458 -6.82 -15.70 33.29
N THR A 459 -6.08 -15.76 32.20
CA THR A 459 -4.61 -15.89 32.20
C THR A 459 -4.00 -14.71 31.47
N ALA A 460 -3.22 -13.87 32.18
CA ALA A 460 -2.41 -12.81 31.62
C ALA A 460 -0.94 -13.21 31.63
N VAL A 461 -0.29 -13.12 30.49
CA VAL A 461 1.11 -13.46 30.28
C VAL A 461 1.87 -12.21 29.96
N ILE A 462 2.88 -11.86 30.76
CA ILE A 462 3.72 -10.67 30.62
C ILE A 462 5.17 -11.10 30.45
N PRO A 463 5.90 -10.61 29.43
CA PRO A 463 7.31 -10.97 29.24
C PRO A 463 8.17 -10.58 30.46
N LEU A 464 9.00 -11.53 30.93
CA LEU A 464 10.15 -11.25 31.79
C LEU A 464 11.27 -10.74 30.89
N GLN A 465 12.01 -9.75 31.31
CA GLN A 465 13.21 -9.35 30.57
C GLN A 465 14.35 -10.35 30.73
#